data_376f1b215a93559cb4f3a3f2adb2ac72
#
_entry.id   376f1b215a93559cb4f3a3f2adb2ac72
#
_cell.length_a   1.000
_cell.length_b   1.000
_cell.length_c   1.000
_cell.angle_alpha   90.00
_cell.angle_beta   90.00
_cell.angle_gamma   90.00
#
_symmetry.space_group_name_H-M   'P 1'
#
loop_
_entity.id
_entity.type
_entity.pdbx_description
1 polymer ?
#
loop_
_entity_poly.entity_id
_entity_poly.type
_entity_poly.pdbx_seq_one_letter_code
_entity_poly.pdbx_strand_id
1 'polypeptide(L)'
;MKKILVVGSTCVDIILKLDHLPVTGEDLHPKSQTMALGGCACNVAHVLLYSGSQFTFLSPVGGGIYGSFVKDALTAHGFPIPVYLPEKENGCCYCLVEASGERTFLSLHGVEYTFQKEWMEPYRMEDYAMAYLCGLEVEEPTGEALVEYFEKERGPQLFFAPGPRGIRLSGNRLDRILALSPVLHINEQEALELGGRDSVADSAAALFQITGSPVIVTLGERGAYCHESPEVSYLVPGIPSQVVDTIGAGDAHIGAVLACLQKGKSLYDSIAAANRVAAAVVSQEGAILPEDSVLFREG
;
A
#
# COMPACT_ATOMS: atom_id res chain seq x y z
N MET A 1 -20.26 -3.15 12.75
CA MET A 1 -19.53 -2.36 11.72
C MET A 1 -19.00 -3.35 10.68
N LYS A 2 -19.14 -3.06 9.38
CA LYS A 2 -18.57 -3.92 8.33
C LYS A 2 -17.06 -3.82 8.34
N LYS A 3 -16.39 -4.91 7.96
CA LYS A 3 -14.92 -5.00 7.94
C LYS A 3 -14.30 -4.28 6.74
N ILE A 4 -12.97 -4.18 6.77
CA ILE A 4 -12.13 -3.80 5.62
C ILE A 4 -11.45 -5.08 5.12
N LEU A 5 -11.48 -5.36 3.82
CA LEU A 5 -10.69 -6.43 3.21
C LEU A 5 -9.38 -5.84 2.69
N VAL A 6 -8.26 -6.33 3.18
CA VAL A 6 -6.92 -5.97 2.70
C VAL A 6 -6.35 -7.16 1.95
N VAL A 7 -6.11 -6.98 0.66
CA VAL A 7 -5.57 -8.03 -0.22
C VAL A 7 -4.23 -7.57 -0.77
N GLY A 8 -3.21 -8.38 -0.58
CA GLY A 8 -1.89 -8.09 -1.16
C GLY A 8 -0.73 -8.76 -0.43
N SER A 9 0.47 -8.34 -0.78
CA SER A 9 1.71 -8.99 -0.40
C SER A 9 2.20 -8.66 1.01
N THR A 10 2.91 -9.64 1.57
CA THR A 10 3.83 -9.48 2.69
C THR A 10 5.18 -10.04 2.30
N CYS A 11 6.19 -9.20 2.22
CA CYS A 11 7.55 -9.59 1.83
C CYS A 11 8.58 -9.23 2.91
N VAL A 12 9.83 -9.58 2.65
CA VAL A 12 10.96 -9.17 3.46
C VAL A 12 11.66 -8.00 2.77
N ASP A 13 11.78 -6.87 3.45
CA ASP A 13 12.65 -5.78 3.03
C ASP A 13 14.06 -6.01 3.57
N ILE A 14 15.03 -6.19 2.68
CA ILE A 14 16.46 -6.31 3.00
C ILE A 14 17.08 -4.95 2.75
N ILE A 15 17.24 -4.18 3.82
CA ILE A 15 17.73 -2.79 3.76
C ILE A 15 19.23 -2.80 3.82
N LEU A 16 19.89 -2.36 2.75
CA LEU A 16 21.34 -2.25 2.60
C LEU A 16 21.74 -0.76 2.59
N LYS A 17 22.45 -0.29 3.61
CA LYS A 17 23.01 1.07 3.61
C LYS A 17 24.35 1.07 2.89
N LEU A 18 24.47 1.88 1.86
CA LEU A 18 25.62 1.96 0.95
C LEU A 18 26.18 3.39 0.93
N ASP A 19 27.40 3.55 0.45
CA ASP A 19 27.93 4.89 0.13
C ASP A 19 27.32 5.42 -1.18
N HIS A 20 27.14 4.55 -2.17
CA HIS A 20 26.56 4.82 -3.49
C HIS A 20 26.04 3.50 -4.10
N LEU A 21 25.28 3.58 -5.18
CA LEU A 21 24.87 2.38 -5.91
C LEU A 21 26.06 1.71 -6.61
N PRO A 22 26.18 0.36 -6.58
CA PRO A 22 27.24 -0.36 -7.24
C PRO A 22 27.28 -0.08 -8.75
N VAL A 23 28.48 0.13 -9.28
CA VAL A 23 28.71 0.18 -10.72
C VAL A 23 29.27 -1.16 -11.22
N THR A 24 29.13 -1.42 -12.52
CA THR A 24 29.59 -2.69 -13.11
C THR A 24 31.06 -2.97 -12.80
N GLY A 25 31.35 -4.11 -12.18
CA GLY A 25 32.69 -4.55 -11.82
C GLY A 25 33.19 -4.08 -10.45
N GLU A 26 32.39 -3.33 -9.71
CA GLU A 26 32.73 -2.89 -8.36
C GLU A 26 32.45 -3.98 -7.31
N ASP A 27 33.32 -4.06 -6.29
CA ASP A 27 33.10 -4.85 -5.07
C ASP A 27 32.86 -3.90 -3.90
N LEU A 28 31.61 -3.73 -3.50
CA LEU A 28 31.19 -2.75 -2.51
C LEU A 28 30.74 -3.43 -1.21
N HIS A 29 31.24 -2.93 -0.08
CA HIS A 29 30.81 -3.37 1.25
C HIS A 29 29.65 -2.52 1.76
N PRO A 30 28.46 -3.10 2.06
CA PRO A 30 27.39 -2.37 2.74
C PRO A 30 27.83 -1.90 4.14
N LYS A 31 27.45 -0.69 4.53
CA LYS A 31 27.66 -0.18 5.90
C LYS A 31 26.85 -0.97 6.93
N SER A 32 25.64 -1.38 6.55
CA SER A 32 24.78 -2.23 7.36
C SER A 32 23.80 -2.99 6.49
N GLN A 33 23.28 -4.08 7.05
CA GLN A 33 22.16 -4.84 6.51
C GLN A 33 21.16 -5.10 7.64
N THR A 34 19.88 -4.84 7.37
CA THR A 34 18.78 -5.19 8.25
C THR A 34 17.68 -5.87 7.46
N MET A 35 16.90 -6.72 8.13
CA MET A 35 15.69 -7.32 7.57
C MET A 35 14.48 -6.79 8.31
N ALA A 36 13.48 -6.37 7.58
CA ALA A 36 12.22 -5.85 8.12
C ALA A 36 11.04 -6.51 7.41
N LEU A 37 9.88 -6.51 8.07
CA LEU A 37 8.63 -6.87 7.42
C LEU A 37 8.21 -5.73 6.50
N GLY A 38 7.85 -6.07 5.27
CA GLY A 38 7.43 -5.13 4.24
C GLY A 38 6.26 -5.66 3.41
N GLY A 39 5.97 -4.96 2.32
CA GLY A 39 4.82 -5.21 1.46
C GLY A 39 3.67 -4.23 1.72
N CYS A 40 3.14 -3.65 0.63
CA CYS A 40 2.15 -2.57 0.74
C CYS A 40 0.93 -2.96 1.56
N ALA A 41 0.38 -4.16 1.32
CA ALA A 41 -0.79 -4.62 2.05
C ALA A 41 -0.49 -4.91 3.53
N CYS A 42 0.72 -5.41 3.83
CA CYS A 42 1.16 -5.62 5.20
C CYS A 42 1.29 -4.29 5.98
N ASN A 43 1.87 -3.27 5.35
CA ASN A 43 1.98 -1.94 5.94
C ASN A 43 0.61 -1.32 6.23
N VAL A 44 -0.35 -1.44 5.29
CA VAL A 44 -1.75 -1.04 5.50
C VAL A 44 -2.37 -1.80 6.67
N ALA A 45 -2.19 -3.14 6.70
CA ALA A 45 -2.77 -3.99 7.74
C ALA A 45 -2.23 -3.65 9.14
N HIS A 46 -0.96 -3.27 9.29
CA HIS A 46 -0.41 -2.81 10.58
C HIS A 46 -1.09 -1.54 11.09
N VAL A 47 -1.33 -0.56 10.22
CA VAL A 47 -2.06 0.66 10.61
C VAL A 47 -3.48 0.33 11.04
N LEU A 48 -4.16 -0.56 10.33
CA LEU A 48 -5.51 -1.01 10.70
C LEU A 48 -5.51 -1.77 12.05
N LEU A 49 -4.53 -2.64 12.28
CA LEU A 49 -4.38 -3.37 13.54
C LEU A 49 -4.22 -2.41 14.71
N TYR A 50 -3.26 -1.51 14.63
CA TYR A 50 -2.93 -0.60 15.72
C TYR A 50 -3.99 0.50 15.95
N SER A 51 -4.77 0.83 14.92
CA SER A 51 -5.93 1.71 15.04
C SER A 51 -7.17 1.03 15.64
N GLY A 52 -7.12 -0.27 15.92
CA GLY A 52 -8.25 -1.06 16.41
C GLY A 52 -9.36 -1.28 15.38
N SER A 53 -9.03 -1.19 14.09
CA SER A 53 -9.99 -1.39 13.01
C SER A 53 -10.41 -2.85 12.86
N GLN A 54 -11.62 -3.07 12.36
CA GLN A 54 -12.11 -4.40 12.02
C GLN A 54 -11.73 -4.71 10.56
N PHE A 55 -10.86 -5.65 10.33
CA PHE A 55 -10.39 -5.99 8.98
C PHE A 55 -10.13 -7.49 8.81
N THR A 56 -9.98 -7.90 7.57
CA THR A 56 -9.47 -9.21 7.16
C THR A 56 -8.25 -8.97 6.30
N PHE A 57 -7.16 -9.66 6.59
CA PHE A 57 -5.91 -9.58 5.85
C PHE A 57 -5.70 -10.87 5.07
N LEU A 58 -5.71 -10.77 3.74
CA LEU A 58 -5.42 -11.87 2.83
C LEU A 58 -4.08 -11.61 2.16
N SER A 59 -3.04 -12.25 2.68
CA SER A 59 -1.69 -12.24 2.14
C SER A 59 -1.17 -13.68 2.12
N PRO A 60 -0.80 -14.22 0.96
CA PRO A 60 -0.16 -15.53 0.88
C PRO A 60 1.24 -15.49 1.51
N VAL A 61 1.61 -16.54 2.24
CA VAL A 61 2.92 -16.69 2.85
C VAL A 61 3.57 -17.97 2.35
N GLY A 62 4.79 -17.84 1.89
CA GLY A 62 5.58 -18.97 1.39
C GLY A 62 6.47 -19.61 2.44
N GLY A 63 7.38 -20.47 1.96
CA GLY A 63 8.47 -21.10 2.69
C GLY A 63 9.82 -20.41 2.43
N GLY A 64 10.89 -21.14 2.68
CA GLY A 64 12.25 -20.66 2.59
C GLY A 64 12.65 -19.75 3.75
N ILE A 65 13.81 -19.10 3.63
CA ILE A 65 14.33 -18.21 4.67
C ILE A 65 13.40 -17.02 4.87
N TYR A 66 12.96 -16.41 3.77
CA TYR A 66 12.08 -15.23 3.80
C TYR A 66 10.67 -15.58 4.28
N GLY A 67 10.11 -16.70 3.82
CA GLY A 67 8.80 -17.17 4.28
C GLY A 67 8.77 -17.48 5.78
N SER A 68 9.84 -18.08 6.32
CA SER A 68 9.97 -18.30 7.76
C SER A 68 9.99 -16.99 8.53
N PHE A 69 10.77 -16.00 8.08
CA PHE A 69 10.81 -14.67 8.69
C PHE A 69 9.44 -14.00 8.68
N VAL A 70 8.76 -13.99 7.52
CA VAL A 70 7.42 -13.39 7.37
C VAL A 70 6.42 -14.07 8.29
N LYS A 71 6.39 -15.41 8.29
CA LYS A 71 5.49 -16.20 9.14
C LYS A 71 5.67 -15.88 10.62
N ASP A 72 6.92 -15.87 11.09
CA ASP A 72 7.24 -15.62 12.50
C ASP A 72 6.85 -14.19 12.88
N ALA A 73 7.17 -13.21 12.03
CA ALA A 73 6.83 -11.81 12.25
C ALA A 73 5.30 -11.59 12.26
N LEU A 74 4.55 -12.11 11.28
CA LEU A 74 3.09 -12.01 11.27
C LEU A 74 2.47 -12.65 12.50
N THR A 75 2.97 -13.82 12.91
CA THR A 75 2.49 -14.52 14.11
C THR A 75 2.75 -13.70 15.38
N ALA A 76 3.93 -13.08 15.49
CA ALA A 76 4.28 -12.24 16.64
C ALA A 76 3.37 -10.99 16.75
N HIS A 77 2.93 -10.43 15.63
CA HIS A 77 1.97 -9.33 15.57
C HIS A 77 0.49 -9.78 15.64
N GLY A 78 0.23 -11.09 15.76
CA GLY A 78 -1.14 -11.61 15.88
C GLY A 78 -1.94 -11.65 14.57
N PHE A 79 -1.29 -11.54 13.42
CA PHE A 79 -1.96 -11.67 12.12
C PHE A 79 -2.28 -13.13 11.81
N PRO A 80 -3.48 -13.42 11.30
CA PRO A 80 -3.77 -14.73 10.74
C PRO A 80 -3.01 -14.92 9.42
N ILE A 81 -2.65 -16.17 9.13
CA ILE A 81 -2.03 -16.58 7.86
C ILE A 81 -2.99 -17.54 7.15
N PRO A 82 -3.97 -17.00 6.40
CA PRO A 82 -5.03 -17.84 5.80
C PRO A 82 -4.52 -18.72 4.65
N VAL A 83 -3.43 -18.32 4.00
CA VAL A 83 -2.80 -19.05 2.90
C VAL A 83 -1.32 -19.23 3.23
N TYR A 84 -0.93 -20.48 3.49
CA TYR A 84 0.46 -20.86 3.77
C TYR A 84 0.92 -21.96 2.82
N LEU A 85 1.95 -21.68 2.03
CA LEU A 85 2.48 -22.54 0.96
C LEU A 85 3.98 -22.80 1.19
N PRO A 86 4.33 -23.67 2.16
CA PRO A 86 5.72 -23.88 2.55
C PRO A 86 6.62 -24.46 1.46
N GLU A 87 6.04 -25.07 0.41
CA GLU A 87 6.74 -25.60 -0.75
C GLU A 87 7.09 -24.56 -1.82
N LYS A 88 6.57 -23.33 -1.68
CA LYS A 88 6.88 -22.20 -2.56
C LYS A 88 7.63 -21.13 -1.78
N GLU A 89 8.63 -20.52 -2.37
CA GLU A 89 9.40 -19.49 -1.69
C GLU A 89 8.66 -18.17 -1.60
N ASN A 90 8.83 -17.47 -0.49
CA ASN A 90 8.48 -16.07 -0.33
C ASN A 90 9.59 -15.21 -0.96
N GLY A 91 9.20 -14.10 -1.55
CA GLY A 91 10.14 -13.15 -2.11
C GLY A 91 10.71 -12.16 -1.10
N CYS A 92 11.53 -11.27 -1.60
CA CYS A 92 12.11 -10.17 -0.84
C CYS A 92 12.30 -8.92 -1.71
N CYS A 93 12.47 -7.79 -1.06
CA CYS A 93 12.86 -6.54 -1.70
C CYS A 93 14.21 -6.08 -1.15
N TYR A 94 15.24 -5.97 -1.99
CA TYR A 94 16.49 -5.31 -1.63
C TYR A 94 16.30 -3.81 -1.74
N CYS A 95 16.34 -3.13 -0.59
CA CYS A 95 16.24 -1.68 -0.49
C CYS A 95 17.65 -1.11 -0.38
N LEU A 96 18.21 -0.64 -1.48
CA LEU A 96 19.55 -0.03 -1.53
C LEU A 96 19.41 1.44 -1.13
N VAL A 97 19.99 1.83 -0.01
CA VAL A 97 19.90 3.18 0.57
C VAL A 97 21.29 3.83 0.49
N GLU A 98 21.43 4.85 -0.34
CA GLU A 98 22.66 5.61 -0.51
C GLU A 98 22.91 6.60 0.63
N ALA A 99 24.13 7.09 0.76
CA ALA A 99 24.49 8.11 1.75
C ALA A 99 23.71 9.42 1.57
N SER A 100 23.22 9.70 0.37
CA SER A 100 22.32 10.82 0.05
C SER A 100 20.90 10.68 0.63
N GLY A 101 20.53 9.44 1.03
CA GLY A 101 19.17 9.07 1.40
C GLY A 101 18.30 8.59 0.23
N GLU A 102 18.81 8.65 -1.00
CA GLU A 102 18.14 8.09 -2.18
C GLU A 102 18.05 6.57 -2.10
N ARG A 103 17.02 6.01 -2.73
CA ARG A 103 16.72 4.58 -2.66
C ARG A 103 16.49 3.96 -4.01
N THR A 104 17.01 2.74 -4.14
CA THR A 104 16.74 1.88 -5.30
C THR A 104 16.25 0.52 -4.81
N PHE A 105 15.23 0.01 -5.46
CA PHE A 105 14.59 -1.25 -5.07
C PHE A 105 14.83 -2.32 -6.12
N LEU A 106 15.20 -3.53 -5.64
CA LEU A 106 15.31 -4.74 -6.45
C LEU A 106 14.37 -5.79 -5.84
N SER A 107 13.20 -5.96 -6.42
CA SER A 107 12.19 -6.89 -5.90
C SER A 107 12.29 -8.24 -6.57
N LEU A 108 12.40 -9.28 -5.76
CA LEU A 108 12.23 -10.67 -6.14
C LEU A 108 10.86 -11.13 -5.65
N HIS A 109 9.92 -11.28 -6.58
CA HIS A 109 8.57 -11.69 -6.27
C HIS A 109 8.49 -13.20 -6.04
N GLY A 110 7.88 -13.60 -4.94
CA GLY A 110 7.58 -14.97 -4.56
C GLY A 110 6.08 -15.24 -4.55
N VAL A 111 5.69 -16.23 -3.74
CA VAL A 111 4.27 -16.63 -3.66
C VAL A 111 3.35 -15.52 -3.15
N GLU A 112 3.86 -14.59 -2.36
CA GLU A 112 3.10 -13.46 -1.78
C GLU A 112 2.49 -12.52 -2.82
N TYR A 113 3.02 -12.50 -4.02
CA TYR A 113 2.48 -11.76 -5.16
C TYR A 113 1.57 -12.60 -6.06
N THR A 114 1.37 -13.89 -5.74
CA THR A 114 0.48 -14.76 -6.51
C THR A 114 -0.89 -14.85 -5.83
N PHE A 115 -1.96 -14.93 -6.63
CA PHE A 115 -3.30 -15.07 -6.11
C PHE A 115 -4.06 -16.14 -6.88
N GLN A 116 -4.91 -16.87 -6.17
CA GLN A 116 -5.79 -17.88 -6.74
C GLN A 116 -7.22 -17.59 -6.31
N LYS A 117 -8.16 -17.87 -7.18
CA LYS A 117 -9.58 -17.61 -6.96
C LYS A 117 -10.09 -18.32 -5.69
N GLU A 118 -9.63 -19.53 -5.46
CA GLU A 118 -10.03 -20.39 -4.33
C GLU A 118 -9.66 -19.76 -2.97
N TRP A 119 -8.59 -18.95 -2.93
CA TRP A 119 -8.19 -18.27 -1.69
C TRP A 119 -9.12 -17.12 -1.32
N MET A 120 -9.85 -16.61 -2.30
CA MET A 120 -10.75 -15.46 -2.13
C MET A 120 -12.21 -15.89 -1.88
N GLU A 121 -12.60 -17.09 -2.31
CA GLU A 121 -13.95 -17.64 -2.16
C GLU A 121 -14.53 -17.61 -0.72
N PRO A 122 -13.72 -17.78 0.36
CA PRO A 122 -14.24 -17.69 1.73
C PRO A 122 -14.71 -16.30 2.14
N TYR A 123 -14.32 -15.25 1.40
CA TYR A 123 -14.58 -13.86 1.77
C TYR A 123 -15.78 -13.30 0.99
N ARG A 124 -16.94 -13.24 1.64
CA ARG A 124 -18.15 -12.69 1.04
C ARG A 124 -18.09 -11.17 1.06
N MET A 125 -18.19 -10.53 -0.11
CA MET A 125 -18.07 -9.06 -0.24
C MET A 125 -19.10 -8.28 0.56
N GLU A 126 -20.27 -8.87 0.84
CA GLU A 126 -21.30 -8.27 1.69
C GLU A 126 -20.86 -8.01 3.15
N ASP A 127 -19.83 -8.72 3.62
CA ASP A 127 -19.27 -8.56 4.98
C ASP A 127 -18.33 -7.35 5.10
N TYR A 128 -17.95 -6.74 3.98
CA TYR A 128 -16.98 -5.66 3.91
C TYR A 128 -17.64 -4.34 3.48
N ALA A 129 -17.19 -3.24 4.08
CA ALA A 129 -17.55 -1.89 3.63
C ALA A 129 -16.56 -1.36 2.60
N MET A 130 -15.29 -1.72 2.77
CA MET A 130 -14.17 -1.27 1.96
C MET A 130 -13.24 -2.44 1.65
N ALA A 131 -12.55 -2.37 0.51
CA ALA A 131 -11.48 -3.28 0.14
C ALA A 131 -10.26 -2.48 -0.34
N TYR A 132 -9.06 -2.90 0.06
CA TYR A 132 -7.78 -2.34 -0.41
C TYR A 132 -7.09 -3.33 -1.34
N LEU A 133 -6.57 -2.80 -2.45
CA LEU A 133 -5.78 -3.52 -3.44
C LEU A 133 -4.61 -2.65 -3.93
N CYS A 134 -3.43 -3.24 -4.04
CA CYS A 134 -2.25 -2.61 -4.63
C CYS A 134 -2.03 -3.07 -6.09
N GLY A 135 -1.44 -2.21 -6.90
CA GLY A 135 -1.17 -2.52 -8.31
C GLY A 135 -0.08 -3.57 -8.52
N LEU A 136 0.80 -3.77 -7.55
CA LEU A 136 1.89 -4.75 -7.65
C LEU A 136 1.36 -6.18 -7.79
N GLU A 137 0.34 -6.55 -7.03
CA GLU A 137 -0.30 -7.86 -7.10
C GLU A 137 -1.09 -8.04 -8.41
N VAL A 138 -1.64 -6.94 -8.92
CA VAL A 138 -2.38 -6.95 -10.19
C VAL A 138 -1.45 -7.08 -11.40
N GLU A 139 -0.21 -6.61 -11.30
CA GLU A 139 0.79 -6.71 -12.37
C GLU A 139 1.16 -8.16 -12.69
N GLU A 140 1.25 -8.99 -11.66
CA GLU A 140 1.61 -10.41 -11.83
C GLU A 140 0.65 -11.18 -12.74
N PRO A 141 1.09 -12.25 -13.39
CA PRO A 141 0.21 -13.06 -14.24
C PRO A 141 -1.07 -13.52 -13.53
N THR A 142 -0.97 -13.85 -12.25
CA THR A 142 -2.10 -14.28 -11.41
C THR A 142 -2.99 -13.13 -10.95
N GLY A 143 -2.59 -11.88 -11.16
CA GLY A 143 -3.40 -10.69 -10.89
C GLY A 143 -4.73 -10.67 -11.64
N GLU A 144 -4.84 -11.43 -12.73
CA GLU A 144 -6.12 -11.64 -13.43
C GLU A 144 -7.19 -12.20 -12.50
N ALA A 145 -6.84 -13.13 -11.61
CA ALA A 145 -7.76 -13.70 -10.64
C ALA A 145 -8.32 -12.64 -9.66
N LEU A 146 -7.49 -11.65 -9.29
CA LEU A 146 -7.93 -10.52 -8.45
C LEU A 146 -8.94 -9.64 -9.19
N VAL A 147 -8.63 -9.27 -10.44
CA VAL A 147 -9.52 -8.45 -11.26
C VAL A 147 -10.87 -9.12 -11.46
N GLU A 148 -10.88 -10.38 -11.90
CA GLU A 148 -12.11 -11.16 -12.09
C GLU A 148 -12.92 -11.29 -10.81
N TYR A 149 -12.25 -11.45 -9.67
CA TYR A 149 -12.92 -11.56 -8.38
C TYR A 149 -13.67 -10.27 -8.04
N PHE A 150 -13.02 -9.11 -8.12
CA PHE A 150 -13.65 -7.83 -7.82
C PHE A 150 -14.70 -7.41 -8.87
N GLU A 151 -14.58 -7.87 -10.12
CA GLU A 151 -15.63 -7.68 -11.12
C GLU A 151 -16.90 -8.46 -10.80
N LYS A 152 -16.73 -9.69 -10.33
CA LYS A 152 -17.84 -10.60 -10.01
C LYS A 152 -18.49 -10.26 -8.66
N GLU A 153 -17.68 -10.06 -7.66
CA GLU A 153 -18.08 -9.87 -6.26
C GLU A 153 -18.11 -8.38 -5.91
N ARG A 154 -19.12 -7.67 -6.41
CA ARG A 154 -19.32 -6.25 -6.09
C ARG A 154 -19.94 -6.07 -4.72
N GLY A 155 -19.50 -5.05 -3.98
CA GLY A 155 -20.06 -4.76 -2.66
C GLY A 155 -19.31 -3.67 -1.91
N PRO A 156 -18.05 -3.91 -1.49
CA PRO A 156 -17.26 -2.88 -0.81
C PRO A 156 -16.81 -1.77 -1.76
N GLN A 157 -16.59 -0.56 -1.22
CA GLN A 157 -15.86 0.47 -1.94
C GLN A 157 -14.41 0.02 -2.10
N LEU A 158 -13.96 -0.12 -3.34
CA LEU A 158 -12.56 -0.45 -3.63
C LEU A 158 -11.69 0.79 -3.42
N PHE A 159 -10.56 0.63 -2.72
CA PHE A 159 -9.46 1.58 -2.63
C PHE A 159 -8.27 0.97 -3.37
N PHE A 160 -7.82 1.64 -4.39
CA PHE A 160 -6.78 1.14 -5.26
C PHE A 160 -5.56 2.06 -5.25
N ALA A 161 -4.41 1.47 -4.89
CA ALA A 161 -3.10 2.12 -4.97
C ALA A 161 -2.29 1.47 -6.09
N PRO A 162 -2.30 2.02 -7.33
CA PRO A 162 -1.63 1.41 -8.48
C PRO A 162 -0.12 1.25 -8.29
N GLY A 163 0.50 2.14 -7.51
CA GLY A 163 1.94 2.16 -7.29
C GLY A 163 2.72 2.61 -8.54
N PRO A 164 4.07 2.65 -8.44
CA PRO A 164 4.93 3.23 -9.48
C PRO A 164 4.91 2.48 -10.81
N ARG A 165 4.36 1.27 -10.83
CA ARG A 165 4.22 0.45 -12.04
C ARG A 165 2.78 0.34 -12.53
N GLY A 166 1.84 1.06 -11.89
CA GLY A 166 0.42 0.99 -12.20
C GLY A 166 0.09 1.27 -13.67
N ILE A 167 0.78 2.24 -14.29
CA ILE A 167 0.63 2.54 -15.73
C ILE A 167 1.13 1.42 -16.65
N ARG A 168 1.90 0.46 -16.13
CA ARG A 168 2.47 -0.66 -16.90
C ARG A 168 1.63 -1.93 -16.77
N LEU A 169 0.50 -1.87 -16.08
CA LEU A 169 -0.39 -3.03 -15.95
C LEU A 169 -0.82 -3.51 -17.33
N SER A 170 -0.48 -4.75 -17.63
CA SER A 170 -0.72 -5.36 -18.94
C SER A 170 -2.16 -5.85 -19.10
N GLY A 171 -2.58 -6.04 -20.35
CA GLY A 171 -3.81 -6.79 -20.67
C GLY A 171 -5.10 -6.10 -20.21
N ASN A 172 -5.21 -4.77 -20.30
CA ASN A 172 -6.38 -3.97 -19.89
C ASN A 172 -6.79 -4.09 -18.41
N ARG A 173 -5.96 -4.68 -17.57
CA ARG A 173 -6.29 -4.84 -16.14
C ARG A 173 -6.49 -3.52 -15.44
N LEU A 174 -5.69 -2.50 -15.75
CA LEU A 174 -5.86 -1.16 -15.20
C LEU A 174 -7.24 -0.61 -15.55
N ASP A 175 -7.63 -0.64 -16.83
CA ASP A 175 -8.93 -0.12 -17.28
C ASP A 175 -10.08 -0.84 -16.59
N ARG A 176 -9.97 -2.16 -16.41
CA ARG A 176 -10.98 -2.98 -15.76
C ARG A 176 -11.11 -2.63 -14.26
N ILE A 177 -9.99 -2.40 -13.56
CA ILE A 177 -10.02 -1.95 -12.16
C ILE A 177 -10.61 -0.54 -12.06
N LEU A 178 -10.20 0.38 -12.93
CA LEU A 178 -10.75 1.73 -12.96
C LEU A 178 -12.28 1.74 -13.21
N ALA A 179 -12.77 0.81 -14.04
CA ALA A 179 -14.20 0.61 -14.27
C ALA A 179 -14.97 0.09 -13.07
N LEU A 180 -14.29 -0.39 -12.01
CA LEU A 180 -14.90 -0.77 -10.73
C LEU A 180 -15.18 0.45 -9.82
N SER A 181 -14.93 1.64 -10.30
CA SER A 181 -15.11 2.90 -9.54
C SER A 181 -14.31 2.93 -8.23
N PRO A 182 -12.99 2.65 -8.26
CA PRO A 182 -12.18 2.70 -7.05
C PRO A 182 -11.95 4.14 -6.58
N VAL A 183 -11.83 4.33 -5.28
CA VAL A 183 -11.11 5.47 -4.73
C VAL A 183 -9.64 5.28 -5.06
N LEU A 184 -9.06 6.21 -5.80
CA LEU A 184 -7.63 6.17 -6.12
C LEU A 184 -6.81 6.80 -5.00
N HIS A 185 -5.73 6.12 -4.61
CA HIS A 185 -4.73 6.66 -3.72
C HIS A 185 -3.37 6.57 -4.41
N ILE A 186 -2.85 7.71 -4.81
CA ILE A 186 -1.69 7.84 -5.70
C ILE A 186 -0.77 8.97 -5.23
N ASN A 187 0.50 8.93 -5.63
CA ASN A 187 1.39 10.05 -5.43
C ASN A 187 1.31 11.05 -6.60
N GLU A 188 2.01 12.18 -6.47
CA GLU A 188 2.01 13.26 -7.47
C GLU A 188 2.45 12.76 -8.85
N GLN A 189 3.54 12.00 -8.92
CA GLN A 189 4.06 11.47 -10.18
C GLN A 189 3.07 10.51 -10.83
N GLU A 190 2.52 9.58 -10.05
CA GLU A 190 1.50 8.65 -10.52
C GLU A 190 0.25 9.38 -11.02
N ALA A 191 -0.16 10.47 -10.34
CA ALA A 191 -1.31 11.27 -10.77
C ALA A 191 -1.07 11.92 -12.13
N LEU A 192 0.10 12.52 -12.34
CA LEU A 192 0.47 13.15 -13.62
C LEU A 192 0.55 12.12 -14.74
N GLU A 193 1.16 10.97 -14.49
CA GLU A 193 1.32 9.89 -15.47
C GLU A 193 -0.02 9.25 -15.86
N LEU A 194 -0.86 8.88 -14.87
CA LEU A 194 -2.15 8.23 -15.12
C LEU A 194 -3.20 9.20 -15.66
N GLY A 195 -3.23 10.42 -15.14
CA GLY A 195 -4.20 11.45 -15.55
C GLY A 195 -3.83 12.12 -16.86
N GLY A 196 -2.56 12.07 -17.27
CA GLY A 196 -2.05 12.63 -18.54
C GLY A 196 -2.27 14.14 -18.64
N ARG A 197 -2.07 14.88 -17.55
CA ARG A 197 -2.22 16.33 -17.48
C ARG A 197 -0.99 16.97 -16.84
N ASP A 198 -0.85 18.30 -17.01
CA ASP A 198 0.31 19.07 -16.54
C ASP A 198 0.20 19.50 -15.07
N SER A 199 -0.96 19.31 -14.45
CA SER A 199 -1.17 19.63 -13.03
C SER A 199 -1.83 18.50 -12.26
N VAL A 200 -1.55 18.44 -10.96
CA VAL A 200 -2.19 17.47 -10.04
C VAL A 200 -3.72 17.63 -10.06
N ALA A 201 -4.21 18.86 -10.03
CA ALA A 201 -5.64 19.12 -9.98
C ALA A 201 -6.36 18.64 -11.26
N ASP A 202 -5.80 18.93 -12.43
CA ASP A 202 -6.37 18.49 -13.71
C ASP A 202 -6.26 16.98 -13.90
N SER A 203 -5.14 16.37 -13.44
CA SER A 203 -4.95 14.93 -13.47
C SER A 203 -5.94 14.21 -12.56
N ALA A 204 -6.13 14.69 -11.32
CA ALA A 204 -7.09 14.14 -10.40
C ALA A 204 -8.54 14.28 -10.91
N ALA A 205 -8.89 15.41 -11.51
CA ALA A 205 -10.18 15.61 -12.15
C ALA A 205 -10.40 14.65 -13.34
N ALA A 206 -9.38 14.46 -14.19
CA ALA A 206 -9.45 13.52 -15.31
C ALA A 206 -9.64 12.06 -14.81
N LEU A 207 -8.92 11.65 -13.77
CA LEU A 207 -9.06 10.34 -13.16
C LEU A 207 -10.43 10.16 -12.49
N PHE A 208 -10.94 11.19 -11.83
CA PHE A 208 -12.29 11.19 -11.27
C PHE A 208 -13.35 10.97 -12.38
N GLN A 209 -13.20 11.58 -13.54
CA GLN A 209 -14.12 11.35 -14.67
C GLN A 209 -14.12 9.88 -15.14
N ILE A 210 -13.00 9.18 -15.00
CA ILE A 210 -12.88 7.77 -15.35
C ILE A 210 -13.51 6.88 -14.28
N THR A 211 -13.20 7.13 -12.99
CA THR A 211 -13.60 6.24 -11.90
C THR A 211 -14.98 6.59 -11.31
N GLY A 212 -15.39 7.86 -11.40
CA GLY A 212 -16.58 8.36 -10.69
C GLY A 212 -16.45 8.34 -9.16
N SER A 213 -15.23 8.21 -8.65
CA SER A 213 -14.91 8.09 -7.22
C SER A 213 -13.76 9.01 -6.82
N PRO A 214 -13.62 9.37 -5.54
CA PRO A 214 -12.58 10.27 -5.08
C PRO A 214 -11.17 9.87 -5.50
N VAL A 215 -10.34 10.87 -5.81
CA VAL A 215 -8.92 10.72 -6.13
C VAL A 215 -8.11 11.44 -5.08
N ILE A 216 -7.33 10.70 -4.30
CA ILE A 216 -6.44 11.20 -3.24
C ILE A 216 -5.02 11.18 -3.79
N VAL A 217 -4.38 12.35 -3.86
CA VAL A 217 -3.02 12.50 -4.36
C VAL A 217 -2.10 12.97 -3.24
N THR A 218 -1.18 12.13 -2.80
CA THR A 218 -0.17 12.50 -1.79
C THR A 218 0.92 13.36 -2.42
N LEU A 219 1.30 14.46 -1.73
CA LEU A 219 2.21 15.49 -2.20
C LEU A 219 3.45 15.67 -1.32
N GLY A 220 3.83 14.63 -0.59
CA GLY A 220 4.93 14.66 0.37
C GLY A 220 4.67 15.68 1.49
N GLU A 221 5.63 16.56 1.76
CA GLU A 221 5.53 17.58 2.82
C GLU A 221 4.36 18.56 2.64
N ARG A 222 3.86 18.72 1.42
CA ARG A 222 2.69 19.58 1.13
C ARG A 222 1.36 18.96 1.59
N GLY A 223 1.35 17.67 1.97
CA GLY A 223 0.15 16.97 2.41
C GLY A 223 -0.52 16.15 1.31
N ALA A 224 -1.83 16.27 1.15
CA ALA A 224 -2.56 15.52 0.14
C ALA A 224 -3.66 16.37 -0.51
N TYR A 225 -3.74 16.30 -1.84
CA TYR A 225 -4.84 16.87 -2.62
C TYR A 225 -5.92 15.81 -2.82
N CYS A 226 -7.18 16.20 -2.69
CA CYS A 226 -8.32 15.33 -2.96
C CYS A 226 -9.28 15.98 -3.96
N HIS A 227 -9.64 15.24 -5.01
CA HIS A 227 -10.79 15.53 -5.85
C HIS A 227 -11.91 14.59 -5.44
N GLU A 228 -12.83 15.08 -4.58
CA GLU A 228 -13.82 14.25 -3.90
C GLU A 228 -15.11 14.07 -4.71
N SER A 229 -15.53 15.14 -5.38
CA SER A 229 -16.74 15.15 -6.23
C SER A 229 -16.56 16.14 -7.39
N PRO A 230 -17.48 16.22 -8.36
CA PRO A 230 -17.38 17.17 -9.47
C PRO A 230 -17.19 18.63 -9.03
N GLU A 231 -17.74 19.01 -7.88
CA GLU A 231 -17.72 20.39 -7.37
C GLU A 231 -16.77 20.56 -6.17
N VAL A 232 -16.24 19.47 -5.61
CA VAL A 232 -15.49 19.50 -4.35
C VAL A 232 -14.08 18.97 -4.57
N SER A 233 -13.11 19.85 -4.43
CA SER A 233 -11.69 19.49 -4.34
C SER A 233 -10.99 20.38 -3.33
N TYR A 234 -9.96 19.85 -2.68
CA TYR A 234 -9.24 20.55 -1.63
C TYR A 234 -7.83 20.00 -1.43
N LEU A 235 -6.98 20.83 -0.85
CA LEU A 235 -5.69 20.46 -0.30
C LEU A 235 -5.80 20.33 1.21
N VAL A 236 -5.42 19.17 1.75
CA VAL A 236 -5.24 18.96 3.18
C VAL A 236 -3.76 19.15 3.50
N PRO A 237 -3.39 20.18 4.29
CA PRO A 237 -1.99 20.50 4.54
C PRO A 237 -1.21 19.35 5.18
N GLY A 238 0.06 19.20 4.81
CA GLY A 238 0.98 18.26 5.43
C GLY A 238 1.37 18.69 6.85
N ILE A 239 2.01 17.76 7.56
CA ILE A 239 2.53 17.99 8.90
C ILE A 239 4.07 18.08 8.79
N PRO A 240 4.67 19.19 9.24
CA PRO A 240 6.12 19.32 9.26
C PRO A 240 6.77 18.18 10.04
N SER A 241 7.73 17.51 9.43
CA SER A 241 8.43 16.38 10.03
C SER A 241 9.91 16.35 9.59
N GLN A 242 10.76 15.75 10.43
CA GLN A 242 12.12 15.46 10.05
C GLN A 242 12.12 14.13 9.29
N VAL A 243 12.43 14.16 7.99
CA VAL A 243 12.44 12.94 7.17
C VAL A 243 13.68 12.12 7.48
N VAL A 244 13.45 10.89 7.96
CA VAL A 244 14.46 9.84 8.20
C VAL A 244 14.33 8.75 7.15
N ASP A 245 13.09 8.28 6.92
CA ASP A 245 12.77 7.18 6.01
C ASP A 245 11.41 7.42 5.35
N THR A 246 11.28 7.24 4.04
CA THR A 246 9.99 7.42 3.33
C THR A 246 9.30 6.11 2.97
N ILE A 247 9.92 4.95 3.32
CA ILE A 247 9.34 3.63 3.05
C ILE A 247 8.01 3.49 3.79
N GLY A 248 6.98 3.01 3.08
CA GLY A 248 5.66 2.74 3.65
C GLY A 248 4.82 3.97 4.02
N ALA A 249 5.30 5.20 3.78
CA ALA A 249 4.53 6.41 4.10
C ALA A 249 3.19 6.46 3.35
N GLY A 250 3.16 6.09 2.07
CA GLY A 250 1.94 5.98 1.27
C GLY A 250 0.99 4.91 1.79
N ASP A 251 1.52 3.75 2.14
CA ASP A 251 0.73 2.65 2.71
C ASP A 251 0.14 3.03 4.07
N ALA A 252 0.94 3.68 4.91
CA ALA A 252 0.48 4.17 6.20
C ALA A 252 -0.60 5.25 6.06
N HIS A 253 -0.46 6.13 5.05
CA HIS A 253 -1.45 7.14 4.75
C HIS A 253 -2.79 6.50 4.35
N ILE A 254 -2.81 5.59 3.37
CA ILE A 254 -4.06 4.93 2.96
C ILE A 254 -4.63 4.07 4.09
N GLY A 255 -3.80 3.36 4.86
CA GLY A 255 -4.24 2.61 6.04
C GLY A 255 -4.97 3.48 7.05
N ALA A 256 -4.46 4.69 7.32
CA ALA A 256 -5.08 5.66 8.22
C ALA A 256 -6.38 6.23 7.64
N VAL A 257 -6.45 6.50 6.33
CA VAL A 257 -7.70 6.90 5.65
C VAL A 257 -8.76 5.84 5.86
N LEU A 258 -8.47 4.58 5.58
CA LEU A 258 -9.39 3.46 5.74
C LEU A 258 -9.88 3.31 7.19
N ALA A 259 -8.96 3.40 8.17
CA ALA A 259 -9.28 3.33 9.59
C ALA A 259 -10.24 4.44 10.03
N CYS A 260 -10.01 5.68 9.59
CA CYS A 260 -10.84 6.82 9.92
C CYS A 260 -12.21 6.76 9.23
N LEU A 261 -12.28 6.36 7.97
CA LEU A 261 -13.54 6.16 7.26
C LEU A 261 -14.39 5.04 7.91
N GLN A 262 -13.77 3.95 8.37
CA GLN A 262 -14.48 2.89 9.09
C GLN A 262 -15.11 3.42 10.37
N LYS A 263 -14.48 4.38 11.05
CA LYS A 263 -15.00 5.06 12.24
C LYS A 263 -16.05 6.16 11.92
N GLY A 264 -16.38 6.36 10.63
CA GLY A 264 -17.40 7.32 10.18
C GLY A 264 -16.91 8.75 10.08
N LYS A 265 -15.60 9.00 10.04
CA LYS A 265 -15.05 10.35 9.79
C LYS A 265 -15.29 10.76 8.33
N SER A 266 -15.32 12.07 8.07
CA SER A 266 -15.35 12.60 6.71
C SER A 266 -14.06 12.24 5.95
N LEU A 267 -14.09 12.30 4.60
CA LEU A 267 -12.89 12.04 3.81
C LEU A 267 -11.79 13.08 4.11
N TYR A 268 -12.16 14.37 4.27
CA TYR A 268 -11.25 15.42 4.68
C TYR A 268 -10.56 15.11 6.01
N ASP A 269 -11.32 14.78 7.06
CA ASP A 269 -10.75 14.46 8.38
C ASP A 269 -9.91 13.19 8.36
N SER A 270 -10.29 12.23 7.52
CA SER A 270 -9.54 10.98 7.32
C SER A 270 -8.17 11.26 6.68
N ILE A 271 -8.11 12.11 5.66
CA ILE A 271 -6.85 12.54 5.02
C ILE A 271 -6.01 13.37 6.01
N ALA A 272 -6.62 14.26 6.80
CA ALA A 272 -5.91 15.04 7.81
C ALA A 272 -5.28 14.16 8.90
N ALA A 273 -5.97 13.10 9.33
CA ALA A 273 -5.40 12.10 10.23
C ALA A 273 -4.29 11.29 9.55
N ALA A 274 -4.48 10.91 8.30
CA ALA A 274 -3.50 10.17 7.51
C ALA A 274 -2.20 10.95 7.29
N ASN A 275 -2.26 12.26 7.04
CA ASN A 275 -1.08 13.12 6.98
C ASN A 275 -0.25 13.08 8.28
N ARG A 276 -0.90 13.01 9.46
CA ARG A 276 -0.19 12.87 10.75
C ARG A 276 0.50 11.52 10.87
N VAL A 277 -0.18 10.45 10.48
CA VAL A 277 0.38 9.09 10.50
C VAL A 277 1.56 8.98 9.54
N ALA A 278 1.44 9.47 8.30
CA ALA A 278 2.52 9.49 7.34
C ALA A 278 3.73 10.31 7.81
N ALA A 279 3.49 11.49 8.43
CA ALA A 279 4.55 12.32 9.01
C ALA A 279 5.31 11.61 10.13
N ALA A 280 4.64 10.81 10.96
CA ALA A 280 5.29 10.00 11.98
C ALA A 280 6.09 8.84 11.37
N VAL A 281 5.56 8.17 10.34
CA VAL A 281 6.29 7.10 9.63
C VAL A 281 7.57 7.65 9.03
N VAL A 282 7.54 8.77 8.33
CA VAL A 282 8.76 9.32 7.71
C VAL A 282 9.79 9.84 8.72
N SER A 283 9.42 9.99 9.99
CA SER A 283 10.31 10.48 11.05
C SER A 283 11.10 9.37 11.76
N GLN A 284 10.96 8.12 11.33
CA GLN A 284 11.67 6.96 11.87
C GLN A 284 12.22 6.05 10.76
N GLU A 285 13.02 5.04 11.12
CA GLU A 285 13.44 3.98 10.20
C GLU A 285 12.34 2.92 10.08
N GLY A 286 12.04 2.49 8.82
CA GLY A 286 11.07 1.44 8.51
C GLY A 286 9.62 1.93 8.41
N ALA A 287 8.78 1.09 7.82
CA ALA A 287 7.41 1.42 7.43
C ALA A 287 6.38 1.33 8.56
N ILE A 288 6.69 0.62 9.66
CA ILE A 288 5.73 0.25 10.69
C ILE A 288 5.97 1.08 11.96
N LEU A 289 4.99 1.85 12.37
CA LEU A 289 5.01 2.59 13.64
C LEU A 289 4.91 1.63 14.84
N PRO A 290 5.47 1.99 16.01
CA PRO A 290 5.24 1.23 17.24
C PRO A 290 3.75 1.14 17.59
N GLU A 291 3.32 -0.01 18.13
CA GLU A 291 1.92 -0.26 18.54
C GLU A 291 1.39 0.75 19.56
N ASP A 292 2.25 1.25 20.41
CA ASP A 292 1.92 2.22 21.46
C ASP A 292 1.92 3.68 20.97
N SER A 293 2.07 3.91 19.66
CA SER A 293 2.00 5.25 19.07
C SER A 293 0.70 5.95 19.49
N VAL A 294 0.84 7.16 20.04
CA VAL A 294 -0.31 8.01 20.45
C VAL A 294 -1.27 8.31 19.31
N LEU A 295 -0.79 8.24 18.07
CA LEU A 295 -1.60 8.47 16.86
C LEU A 295 -2.74 7.48 16.71
N PHE A 296 -2.62 6.29 17.30
CA PHE A 296 -3.65 5.26 17.24
C PHE A 296 -4.63 5.32 18.41
N ARG A 297 -4.31 6.09 19.47
CA ARG A 297 -5.11 6.20 20.70
C ARG A 297 -6.15 7.33 20.65
N GLU A 298 -5.94 8.32 19.77
CA GLU A 298 -6.85 9.46 19.59
C GLU A 298 -7.86 9.15 18.46
N GLY A 299 -8.86 8.33 18.75
CA GLY A 299 -9.88 7.92 17.78
C GLY A 299 -11.29 7.96 18.33
#